data_853e80d8b9d7a09123765279c9e5e729
#
_entry.id   853e80d8b9d7a09123765279c9e5e729
#
_cell.length_a   1.000
_cell.length_b   1.000
_cell.length_c   1.000
_cell.angle_alpha   90.00
_cell.angle_beta   90.00
_cell.angle_gamma   90.00
#
_symmetry.space_group_name_H-M   'P 1'
#
loop_
_entity.id
_entity.type
_entity.pdbx_description
1 polymer ?
#
loop_
_entity_poly.entity_id
_entity_poly.type
_entity_poly.pdbx_seq_one_letter_code
_entity_poly.pdbx_strand_id
1 'polypeptide(L)'
;MEKAFANICASEEAAPRLLRRYCRKIYELGYVPICPALIEGQYLTMDNPDDKRDFQNISRQKLGRCRMLVVCGNEITSAMSSEIGQAEKRNLICTTLEGLAKIKEANGSAGLSR
;
A
#
# COMPACT_ATOMS: atom_id res chain seq x y z
N MET A 1 -11.85 -15.87 -8.67
CA MET A 1 -10.83 -16.04 -7.62
C MET A 1 -10.62 -14.71 -6.91
N GLU A 2 -10.64 -14.74 -5.60
CA GLU A 2 -10.43 -13.53 -4.80
C GLU A 2 -8.98 -13.07 -4.88
N LYS A 3 -8.80 -11.74 -4.99
CA LYS A 3 -7.49 -11.14 -4.98
C LYS A 3 -7.16 -10.69 -3.56
N ALA A 4 -5.91 -10.83 -3.17
CA ALA A 4 -5.46 -10.36 -1.87
C ALA A 4 -5.35 -8.84 -1.85
N PHE A 5 -5.56 -8.24 -0.68
CA PHE A 5 -5.40 -6.82 -0.47
C PHE A 5 -3.94 -6.49 -0.20
N ALA A 6 -3.47 -5.44 -0.85
CA ALA A 6 -2.11 -4.93 -0.70
C ALA A 6 -2.16 -3.45 -0.30
N ASN A 7 -1.62 -3.12 0.87
CA ASN A 7 -1.61 -1.75 1.35
C ASN A 7 -0.46 -0.96 0.72
N ILE A 8 -0.78 0.17 0.11
CA ILE A 8 0.23 1.06 -0.45
C ILE A 8 0.86 1.88 0.66
N CYS A 9 2.19 1.81 0.75
CA CYS A 9 2.97 2.62 1.68
C CYS A 9 3.82 3.59 0.86
N ALA A 10 3.46 4.86 0.90
CA ALA A 10 4.12 5.90 0.12
C ALA A 10 4.29 7.15 0.96
N SER A 11 5.11 8.09 0.48
CA SER A 11 5.31 9.37 1.15
C SER A 11 3.99 10.11 1.33
N GLU A 12 3.84 10.77 2.47
CA GLU A 12 2.68 11.60 2.78
C GLU A 12 2.53 12.75 1.80
N GLU A 13 3.62 13.12 1.14
CA GLU A 13 3.65 14.21 0.16
C GLU A 13 3.40 13.74 -1.26
N ALA A 14 3.20 12.44 -1.47
CA ALA A 14 2.93 11.93 -2.80
C ALA A 14 1.63 12.50 -3.34
N ALA A 15 1.68 13.04 -4.55
CA ALA A 15 0.49 13.61 -5.18
C ALA A 15 -0.54 12.52 -5.47
N PRO A 16 -1.85 12.85 -5.41
CA PRO A 16 -2.90 11.87 -5.73
C PRO A 16 -2.71 11.18 -7.07
N ARG A 17 -2.22 11.91 -8.07
CA ARG A 17 -1.95 11.34 -9.40
C ARG A 17 -0.92 10.20 -9.32
N LEU A 18 0.13 10.39 -8.54
CA LEU A 18 1.16 9.37 -8.35
C LEU A 18 0.60 8.18 -7.58
N LEU A 19 -0.19 8.43 -6.54
CA LEU A 19 -0.82 7.36 -5.77
C LEU A 19 -1.74 6.51 -6.64
N ARG A 20 -2.50 7.14 -7.54
CA ARG A 20 -3.35 6.39 -8.47
C ARG A 20 -2.55 5.52 -9.41
N ARG A 21 -1.36 5.99 -9.83
CA ARG A 21 -0.46 5.18 -10.66
C ARG A 21 0.04 3.96 -9.91
N TYR A 22 0.39 4.11 -8.64
CA TYR A 22 0.78 2.98 -7.79
C TYR A 22 -0.37 1.99 -7.65
N CYS A 23 -1.58 2.48 -7.43
CA CYS A 23 -2.76 1.62 -7.34
C CYS A 23 -2.96 0.81 -8.62
N ARG A 24 -2.87 1.47 -9.77
CA ARG A 24 -3.03 0.80 -11.06
C ARG A 24 -1.99 -0.29 -11.25
N LYS A 25 -0.74 0.00 -10.89
CA LYS A 25 0.35 -0.97 -11.02
C LYS A 25 0.10 -2.20 -10.14
N ILE A 26 -0.30 -1.98 -8.89
CA ILE A 26 -0.59 -3.08 -7.96
C ILE A 26 -1.79 -3.90 -8.43
N TYR A 27 -2.80 -3.23 -8.95
CA TYR A 27 -3.95 -3.91 -9.54
C TYR A 27 -3.50 -4.81 -10.70
N GLU A 28 -2.64 -4.30 -11.58
CA GLU A 28 -2.15 -5.07 -12.72
C GLU A 28 -1.30 -6.25 -12.29
N LEU A 29 -0.68 -6.18 -11.13
CA LEU A 29 0.08 -7.29 -10.56
C LEU A 29 -0.80 -8.34 -9.89
N GLY A 30 -2.12 -8.13 -9.85
CA GLY A 30 -3.06 -9.14 -9.37
C GLY A 30 -3.59 -8.93 -7.96
N TYR A 31 -3.43 -7.74 -7.39
CA TYR A 31 -3.86 -7.44 -6.03
C TYR A 31 -4.92 -6.34 -6.01
N VAL A 32 -5.62 -6.22 -4.88
CA VAL A 32 -6.52 -5.09 -4.65
C VAL A 32 -5.75 -4.03 -3.87
N PRO A 33 -5.45 -2.88 -4.49
CA PRO A 33 -4.70 -1.84 -3.79
C PRO A 33 -5.56 -1.17 -2.72
N ILE A 34 -4.98 -0.97 -1.53
CA ILE A 34 -5.60 -0.22 -0.45
C ILE A 34 -4.76 1.04 -0.24
N CYS A 35 -5.38 2.19 -0.45
CA CYS A 35 -4.68 3.48 -0.33
C CYS A 35 -5.60 4.48 0.37
N PRO A 36 -5.52 4.56 1.73
CA PRO A 36 -6.39 5.47 2.49
C PRO A 36 -6.27 6.93 2.05
N ALA A 37 -5.08 7.36 1.62
CA ALA A 37 -4.90 8.73 1.17
C ALA A 37 -5.80 9.11 -0.01
N LEU A 38 -6.14 8.14 -0.87
CA LEU A 38 -7.02 8.38 -2.02
C LEU A 38 -8.51 8.27 -1.70
N ILE A 39 -8.85 7.66 -0.59
CA ILE A 39 -10.25 7.48 -0.19
C ILE A 39 -10.57 8.41 0.98
N GLU A 40 -10.11 8.08 2.17
CA GLU A 40 -10.37 8.88 3.37
C GLU A 40 -9.69 10.24 3.30
N GLY A 41 -8.56 10.35 2.63
CA GLY A 41 -7.86 11.62 2.43
C GLY A 41 -8.66 12.63 1.62
N GLN A 42 -9.72 12.21 0.93
CA GLN A 42 -10.56 13.13 0.16
C GLN A 42 -11.59 13.86 1.04
N TYR A 43 -11.92 13.31 2.20
CA TYR A 43 -12.97 13.89 3.04
C TYR A 43 -12.53 14.13 4.49
N LEU A 44 -11.38 13.64 4.90
CA LEU A 44 -10.81 13.94 6.22
C LEU A 44 -9.67 14.93 6.05
N THR A 45 -9.63 15.94 6.92
CA THR A 45 -8.63 17.03 6.85
C THR A 45 -7.57 16.83 7.91
N MET A 46 -6.32 16.73 7.50
CA MET A 46 -5.21 16.45 8.43
C MET A 46 -4.93 17.61 9.39
N ASP A 47 -5.41 18.82 9.08
CA ASP A 47 -5.31 19.97 9.99
C ASP A 47 -6.28 19.89 11.16
N ASN A 48 -7.31 19.06 11.07
CA ASN A 48 -8.27 18.85 12.14
C ASN A 48 -7.80 17.63 12.96
N PRO A 49 -7.53 17.80 14.28
CA PRO A 49 -7.01 16.70 15.09
C PRO A 49 -7.94 15.49 15.16
N ASP A 50 -9.26 15.69 15.16
CA ASP A 50 -10.22 14.60 15.19
C ASP A 50 -10.19 13.81 13.87
N ASP A 51 -10.16 14.52 12.76
CA ASP A 51 -10.08 13.89 11.43
C ASP A 51 -8.77 13.13 11.29
N LYS A 52 -7.66 13.70 11.74
CA LYS A 52 -6.36 13.06 11.68
C LYS A 52 -6.35 11.76 12.47
N ARG A 53 -6.91 11.77 13.67
CA ARG A 53 -7.01 10.56 14.49
C ARG A 53 -7.86 9.50 13.82
N ASP A 54 -9.00 9.90 13.24
CA ASP A 54 -9.88 8.97 12.55
C ASP A 54 -9.20 8.39 11.31
N PHE A 55 -8.49 9.23 10.56
CA PHE A 55 -7.73 8.77 9.40
C PHE A 55 -6.72 7.69 9.80
N GLN A 56 -5.98 7.92 10.89
CA GLN A 56 -4.99 6.96 11.37
C GLN A 56 -5.66 5.66 11.81
N ASN A 57 -6.80 5.73 12.50
CA ASN A 57 -7.52 4.55 12.95
C ASN A 57 -8.08 3.75 11.79
N ILE A 58 -8.67 4.41 10.81
CA ILE A 58 -9.20 3.75 9.60
C ILE A 58 -8.06 3.10 8.82
N SER A 59 -6.93 3.78 8.70
CA SER A 59 -5.76 3.24 8.01
C SER A 59 -5.28 1.96 8.67
N ARG A 60 -5.24 1.92 10.00
CA ARG A 60 -4.86 0.71 10.74
C ARG A 60 -5.87 -0.42 10.55
N GLN A 61 -7.16 -0.10 10.53
CA GLN A 61 -8.19 -1.11 10.28
C GLN A 61 -8.01 -1.73 8.89
N LYS A 62 -7.76 -0.90 7.89
CA LYS A 62 -7.56 -1.37 6.52
C LYS A 62 -6.29 -2.18 6.40
N LEU A 63 -5.21 -1.74 7.05
CA LEU A 63 -3.95 -2.48 7.06
C LEU A 63 -4.15 -3.88 7.63
N GLY A 64 -4.96 -4.01 8.68
CA GLY A 64 -5.25 -5.30 9.30
C GLY A 64 -5.96 -6.29 8.39
N ARG A 65 -6.55 -5.83 7.31
CA ARG A 65 -7.24 -6.67 6.32
C ARG A 65 -6.36 -7.00 5.12
N CYS A 66 -5.17 -6.43 5.07
CA CYS A 66 -4.26 -6.66 3.95
C CYS A 66 -3.39 -7.89 4.20
N ARG A 67 -2.93 -8.50 3.13
CA ARG A 67 -1.97 -9.59 3.19
C ARG A 67 -0.54 -9.06 3.15
N MET A 68 -0.34 -7.89 2.54
CA MET A 68 0.98 -7.32 2.38
C MET A 68 0.93 -5.80 2.44
N LEU A 69 2.11 -5.23 2.68
CA LEU A 69 2.36 -3.81 2.56
C LEU A 69 3.40 -3.62 1.47
N VAL A 70 3.14 -2.71 0.55
CA VAL A 70 4.01 -2.47 -0.61
C VAL A 70 4.55 -1.05 -0.54
N VAL A 71 5.86 -0.94 -0.36
CA VAL A 71 6.54 0.35 -0.36
C VAL A 71 6.68 0.85 -1.78
N CYS A 72 6.21 2.05 -2.03
CA CYS A 72 6.25 2.69 -3.35
C CYS A 72 7.06 3.98 -3.28
N GLY A 73 7.87 4.22 -4.31
CA GLY A 73 8.73 5.39 -4.36
C GLY A 73 10.14 5.08 -3.89
N ASN A 74 10.99 6.11 -3.87
CA ASN A 74 12.42 5.96 -3.63
C ASN A 74 12.85 6.37 -2.21
N GLU A 75 11.93 6.80 -1.38
CA GLU A 75 12.25 7.26 -0.02
C GLU A 75 11.38 6.53 1.00
N ILE A 76 11.87 6.47 2.23
CA ILE A 76 11.10 5.97 3.37
C ILE A 76 11.08 7.08 4.41
N THR A 77 9.91 7.66 4.61
CA THR A 77 9.71 8.71 5.61
C THR A 77 9.48 8.10 6.99
N SER A 78 9.47 8.94 8.03
CA SER A 78 9.17 8.48 9.40
C SER A 78 7.79 7.84 9.49
N ALA A 79 6.80 8.44 8.84
CA ALA A 79 5.44 7.90 8.83
C ALA A 79 5.39 6.55 8.11
N MET A 80 6.12 6.41 7.02
CA MET A 80 6.22 5.13 6.31
C MET A 80 6.89 4.06 7.18
N SER A 81 7.95 4.42 7.88
CA SER A 81 8.63 3.49 8.79
C SER A 81 7.70 3.00 9.90
N SER A 82 6.88 3.90 10.45
CA SER A 82 5.88 3.52 11.45
C SER A 82 4.87 2.54 10.90
N GLU A 83 4.40 2.77 9.68
CA GLU A 83 3.44 1.90 9.01
C GLU A 83 4.03 0.52 8.72
N ILE A 84 5.29 0.50 8.26
CA ILE A 84 6.02 -0.76 8.04
C ILE A 84 6.12 -1.54 9.34
N GLY A 85 6.47 -0.86 10.45
CA GLY A 85 6.53 -1.49 11.76
C GLY A 85 5.21 -2.11 12.19
N GLN A 86 4.10 -1.43 11.93
CA GLN A 86 2.77 -1.97 12.23
C GLN A 86 2.45 -3.20 11.40
N ALA A 87 2.84 -3.19 10.12
CA ALA A 87 2.64 -4.33 9.22
C ALA A 87 3.47 -5.54 9.70
N GLU A 88 4.70 -5.30 10.10
CA GLU A 88 5.58 -6.36 10.62
C GLU A 88 5.01 -7.00 11.88
N LYS A 89 4.46 -6.19 12.79
CA LYS A 89 3.81 -6.71 14.01
C LYS A 89 2.62 -7.60 13.70
N ARG A 90 1.97 -7.38 12.57
CA ARG A 90 0.83 -8.17 12.12
C ARG A 90 1.24 -9.33 11.23
N ASN A 91 2.53 -9.55 11.07
CA ASN A 91 3.08 -10.60 10.21
C ASN A 91 2.66 -10.46 8.76
N LEU A 92 2.50 -9.23 8.28
CA LEU A 92 2.24 -8.98 6.87
C LEU A 92 3.54 -9.09 6.07
N ILE A 93 3.41 -9.49 4.83
CA ILE A 93 4.54 -9.46 3.91
C ILE A 93 4.84 -8.00 3.60
N CYS A 94 6.09 -7.56 3.83
CA CYS A 94 6.53 -6.22 3.49
C CYS A 94 7.46 -6.30 2.30
N THR A 95 7.11 -5.63 1.22
CA THR A 95 7.90 -5.64 -0.01
C THR A 95 7.89 -4.26 -0.66
N THR A 96 8.63 -4.12 -1.76
CA THR A 96 8.60 -2.90 -2.56
C THR A 96 7.81 -3.16 -3.83
N LEU A 97 7.32 -2.09 -4.45
CA LEU A 97 6.61 -2.22 -5.73
C LEU A 97 7.51 -2.86 -6.79
N GLU A 98 8.77 -2.42 -6.84
CA GLU A 98 9.75 -2.97 -7.76
C GLU A 98 10.01 -4.45 -7.51
N GLY A 99 10.19 -4.84 -6.23
CA GLY A 99 10.39 -6.23 -5.85
C GLY A 99 9.20 -7.10 -6.19
N LEU A 100 7.99 -6.61 -5.94
CA LEU A 100 6.76 -7.34 -6.27
C LEU A 100 6.62 -7.55 -7.78
N ALA A 101 6.94 -6.53 -8.57
CA ALA A 101 6.90 -6.62 -10.02
C ALA A 101 7.88 -7.66 -10.55
N LYS A 102 9.10 -7.72 -9.98
CA LYS A 102 10.11 -8.69 -10.36
C LYS A 102 9.69 -10.11 -10.06
N ILE A 103 9.11 -10.35 -8.89
CA ILE A 103 8.62 -11.68 -8.50
C ILE A 103 7.52 -12.13 -9.46
N LYS A 104 6.58 -11.25 -9.75
CA LYS A 104 5.47 -11.53 -10.64
C LYS A 104 5.96 -11.86 -12.06
N GLU A 105 6.93 -11.10 -12.53
CA GLU A 105 7.55 -11.30 -13.84
C GLU A 105 8.25 -12.65 -13.92
N ALA A 106 9.04 -13.01 -12.89
CA ALA A 106 9.72 -14.30 -12.83
C ALA A 106 8.71 -15.45 -12.79
N ASN A 107 7.65 -15.33 -12.01
CA ASN A 107 6.60 -16.34 -11.92
C ASN A 107 5.86 -16.48 -13.25
N GLY A 108 5.61 -15.37 -13.92
CA GLY A 108 4.98 -15.36 -15.24
C GLY A 108 5.84 -16.08 -16.27
N SER A 109 7.14 -15.80 -16.27
CA SER A 109 8.09 -16.46 -17.17
C SER A 109 8.14 -17.96 -16.89
N ALA A 110 8.21 -18.35 -15.61
CA ALA A 110 8.19 -19.75 -15.22
C ALA A 110 6.89 -20.43 -15.65
N GLY A 111 5.77 -19.73 -15.52
CA GLY A 111 4.48 -20.25 -15.98
C GLY A 111 4.41 -20.46 -17.48
N LEU A 112 5.02 -19.57 -18.24
CA LEU A 112 5.02 -19.66 -19.69
C LEU A 112 5.89 -20.81 -20.21
N SER A 113 6.86 -21.23 -19.46
CA SER A 113 7.76 -22.30 -19.88
C SER A 113 7.17 -23.70 -19.70
N ARG A 114 6.01 -23.79 -19.15
CA ARG A 114 5.30 -25.08 -19.00
C ARG A 114 4.64 -25.56 -20.32
#